data_abf1484ca126d7e276d171857e621522
#
_entry.id   abf1484ca126d7e276d171857e621522
#
_cell.length_a   1.000
_cell.length_b   1.000
_cell.length_c   1.000
_cell.angle_alpha   90.00
_cell.angle_beta   90.00
_cell.angle_gamma   90.00
#
_symmetry.space_group_name_H-M   'P 1'
#
loop_
_entity.id
_entity.type
_entity.pdbx_description
1 polymer ?
#
loop_
_entity_poly.entity_id
_entity_poly.type
_entity_poly.pdbx_seq_one_letter_code
_entity_poly.pdbx_strand_id
1 'polypeptide(L)'
;FKKRFESYGWDYILINGHNEKEIFNALKKVQNAKKPTVISCKTKIGYGSPNKSGKASSHGSPLGIDEIKLVRKILDWKHKPFEIPKNILNEWKKIGNKGIKLEANWNRFYKRKKKNIDKLLKNKFSKTLKSEKQNSVKEIKSLATRKSSELTLNALTKENNTLIGGSADLAGSNNTKTKHHNIIKPGDFNGDYIHYGVREHAMCGI
;
A
#
# COMPACT_ATOMS: atom_id res chain seq x y z
N PHE A 1 -7.30 -22.14 -0.60
CA PHE A 1 -6.60 -20.89 -0.83
C PHE A 1 -5.86 -20.92 -2.16
N LYS A 2 -4.97 -21.91 -2.41
CA LYS A 2 -4.20 -22.09 -3.65
C LYS A 2 -5.08 -22.01 -4.91
N LYS A 3 -6.09 -22.89 -5.03
CA LYS A 3 -7.00 -22.93 -6.19
C LYS A 3 -7.69 -21.59 -6.51
N ARG A 4 -7.93 -20.75 -5.50
CA ARG A 4 -8.52 -19.42 -5.69
C ARG A 4 -7.58 -18.50 -6.45
N PHE A 5 -6.31 -18.43 -6.07
CA PHE A 5 -5.33 -17.60 -6.76
C PHE A 5 -4.98 -18.13 -8.14
N GLU A 6 -4.89 -19.45 -8.27
CA GLU A 6 -4.69 -20.10 -9.60
C GLU A 6 -5.85 -19.78 -10.56
N SER A 7 -7.10 -19.73 -10.06
CA SER A 7 -8.27 -19.34 -10.89
C SER A 7 -8.24 -17.87 -11.31
N TYR A 8 -7.49 -17.01 -10.61
CA TYR A 8 -7.23 -15.63 -11.02
C TYR A 8 -6.08 -15.49 -12.03
N GLY A 9 -5.47 -16.61 -12.42
CA GLY A 9 -4.29 -16.63 -13.29
C GLY A 9 -2.98 -16.28 -12.59
N TRP A 10 -2.95 -16.30 -11.25
CA TRP A 10 -1.76 -16.03 -10.44
C TRP A 10 -0.98 -17.31 -10.18
N ASP A 11 0.33 -17.15 -10.00
CA ASP A 11 1.16 -18.24 -9.46
C ASP A 11 1.04 -18.28 -7.93
N TYR A 12 1.10 -19.49 -7.36
CA TYR A 12 1.01 -19.71 -5.93
C TYR A 12 2.20 -20.52 -5.42
N ILE A 13 2.87 -20.01 -4.39
CA ILE A 13 3.98 -20.66 -3.70
C ILE A 13 3.63 -20.78 -2.22
N LEU A 14 3.72 -21.99 -1.67
CA LEU A 14 3.59 -22.23 -0.23
C LEU A 14 4.95 -22.51 0.36
N ILE A 15 5.30 -21.82 1.44
CA ILE A 15 6.56 -21.99 2.15
C ILE A 15 6.36 -22.06 3.67
N ASN A 16 7.34 -22.62 4.35
CA ASN A 16 7.49 -22.42 5.79
C ASN A 16 8.08 -21.01 6.03
N GLY A 17 7.26 -20.10 6.58
CA GLY A 17 7.67 -18.72 6.83
C GLY A 17 8.68 -18.54 7.98
N HIS A 18 9.12 -19.62 8.63
CA HIS A 18 10.22 -19.64 9.58
C HIS A 18 11.49 -20.30 9.02
N ASN A 19 11.49 -20.68 7.73
CA ASN A 19 12.64 -21.26 7.05
C ASN A 19 13.27 -20.23 6.10
N GLU A 20 14.42 -19.69 6.46
CA GLU A 20 15.12 -18.64 5.72
C GLU A 20 15.45 -19.07 4.28
N LYS A 21 15.84 -20.36 4.08
CA LYS A 21 16.15 -20.87 2.73
C LYS A 21 14.93 -20.93 1.83
N GLU A 22 13.79 -21.34 2.36
CA GLU A 22 12.53 -21.36 1.61
C GLU A 22 12.08 -19.93 1.26
N ILE A 23 12.19 -18.99 2.21
CA ILE A 23 11.90 -17.56 1.98
C ILE A 23 12.80 -17.01 0.86
N PHE A 24 14.11 -17.21 0.99
CA PHE A 24 15.08 -16.73 0.00
C PHE A 24 14.81 -17.30 -1.40
N ASN A 25 14.59 -18.62 -1.48
CA ASN A 25 14.33 -19.28 -2.77
C ASN A 25 13.01 -18.81 -3.41
N ALA A 26 11.96 -18.61 -2.61
CA ALA A 26 10.70 -18.09 -3.11
C ALA A 26 10.87 -16.64 -3.64
N LEU A 27 11.53 -15.77 -2.88
CA LEU A 27 11.80 -14.39 -3.32
C LEU A 27 12.68 -14.33 -4.56
N LYS A 28 13.70 -15.22 -4.68
CA LYS A 28 14.54 -15.31 -5.87
C LYS A 28 13.74 -15.78 -7.09
N LYS A 29 12.86 -16.77 -6.91
CA LYS A 29 12.03 -17.30 -7.98
C LYS A 29 11.10 -16.27 -8.59
N VAL A 30 10.48 -15.43 -7.75
CA VAL A 30 9.49 -14.44 -8.21
C VAL A 30 10.10 -13.24 -8.92
N GLN A 31 11.41 -13.01 -8.83
CA GLN A 31 12.07 -11.90 -9.54
C GLN A 31 11.89 -11.99 -11.08
N ASN A 32 11.72 -13.19 -11.61
CA ASN A 32 11.52 -13.46 -13.05
C ASN A 32 10.11 -13.95 -13.36
N ALA A 33 9.17 -13.83 -12.44
CA ALA A 33 7.80 -14.27 -12.65
C ALA A 33 7.14 -13.48 -13.80
N LYS A 34 6.37 -14.18 -14.63
CA LYS A 34 5.60 -13.59 -15.75
C LYS A 34 4.16 -13.28 -15.35
N LYS A 35 3.74 -13.74 -14.17
CA LYS A 35 2.41 -13.57 -13.61
C LYS A 35 2.51 -12.99 -12.20
N PRO A 36 1.48 -12.33 -11.71
CA PRO A 36 1.39 -12.01 -10.29
C PRO A 36 1.55 -13.30 -9.47
N THR A 37 2.31 -13.22 -8.39
CA THR A 37 2.62 -14.39 -7.56
C THR A 37 2.26 -14.13 -6.11
N VAL A 38 1.53 -15.06 -5.50
CA VAL A 38 1.28 -15.09 -4.06
C VAL A 38 2.22 -16.06 -3.39
N ILE A 39 3.00 -15.58 -2.44
CA ILE A 39 3.80 -16.42 -1.55
C ILE A 39 3.03 -16.56 -0.22
N SER A 40 2.51 -17.76 0.04
CA SER A 40 1.82 -18.08 1.27
C SER A 40 2.82 -18.61 2.30
N CYS A 41 3.08 -17.82 3.35
CA CYS A 41 4.03 -18.17 4.40
C CYS A 41 3.28 -18.83 5.56
N LYS A 42 3.50 -20.13 5.79
CA LYS A 42 2.99 -20.81 6.98
C LYS A 42 3.84 -20.40 8.19
N THR A 43 3.25 -19.65 9.11
CA THR A 43 3.92 -19.14 10.31
C THR A 43 3.17 -19.57 11.58
N LYS A 44 3.82 -19.37 12.72
CA LYS A 44 3.23 -19.60 14.03
C LYS A 44 3.27 -18.30 14.84
N ILE A 45 2.11 -17.84 15.29
CA ILE A 45 2.03 -16.63 16.11
C ILE A 45 2.87 -16.78 17.39
N GLY A 46 3.56 -15.72 17.82
CA GLY A 46 4.43 -15.76 18.99
C GLY A 46 5.63 -16.70 18.84
N TYR A 47 6.14 -16.87 17.61
CA TYR A 47 7.31 -17.72 17.35
C TYR A 47 8.48 -17.35 18.25
N GLY A 48 9.14 -18.37 18.81
CA GLY A 48 10.21 -18.20 19.78
C GLY A 48 9.75 -18.05 21.24
N SER A 49 8.44 -17.89 21.48
CA SER A 49 7.90 -17.84 22.84
C SER A 49 7.59 -19.27 23.35
N PRO A 50 8.22 -19.74 24.44
CA PRO A 50 7.98 -21.11 24.92
C PRO A 50 6.57 -21.31 25.46
N ASN A 51 5.99 -20.29 26.11
CA ASN A 51 4.71 -20.43 26.79
C ASN A 51 3.53 -19.87 26.00
N LYS A 52 3.77 -18.95 25.06
CA LYS A 52 2.71 -18.22 24.34
C LYS A 52 2.68 -18.48 22.82
N SER A 53 3.64 -19.21 22.28
CA SER A 53 3.66 -19.54 20.84
C SER A 53 2.43 -20.37 20.44
N GLY A 54 1.77 -19.96 19.37
CA GLY A 54 0.56 -20.59 18.86
C GLY A 54 -0.70 -20.33 19.66
N LYS A 55 -0.67 -19.47 20.66
CA LYS A 55 -1.83 -19.14 21.51
C LYS A 55 -2.44 -17.80 21.16
N ALA A 56 -3.75 -17.66 21.31
CA ALA A 56 -4.47 -16.41 21.10
C ALA A 56 -3.94 -15.26 21.98
N SER A 57 -3.41 -15.59 23.17
CA SER A 57 -2.79 -14.62 24.09
C SER A 57 -1.54 -13.91 23.53
N SER A 58 -1.01 -14.37 22.40
CA SER A 58 0.07 -13.69 21.68
C SER A 58 -0.44 -12.64 20.68
N HIS A 59 -1.75 -12.57 20.48
CA HIS A 59 -2.36 -11.63 19.53
C HIS A 59 -2.87 -10.39 20.26
N GLY A 60 -2.27 -9.25 19.97
CA GLY A 60 -2.72 -7.96 20.51
C GLY A 60 -2.39 -7.68 21.97
N SER A 61 -1.61 -8.54 22.64
CA SER A 61 -1.17 -8.35 24.01
C SER A 61 0.35 -8.46 24.12
N PRO A 62 1.00 -7.66 24.97
CA PRO A 62 2.44 -7.81 25.26
C PRO A 62 2.74 -9.22 25.80
N LEU A 63 3.90 -9.76 25.43
CA LEU A 63 4.33 -11.06 25.96
C LEU A 63 4.61 -10.99 27.47
N GLY A 64 5.00 -9.83 27.98
CA GLY A 64 5.43 -9.62 29.35
C GLY A 64 6.95 -9.80 29.50
N ILE A 65 7.52 -9.18 30.54
CA ILE A 65 8.97 -9.08 30.73
C ILE A 65 9.62 -10.46 30.86
N ASP A 66 8.99 -11.37 31.59
CA ASP A 66 9.58 -12.69 31.85
C ASP A 66 9.53 -13.58 30.60
N GLU A 67 8.43 -13.54 29.85
CA GLU A 67 8.33 -14.26 28.59
C GLU A 67 9.33 -13.70 27.55
N ILE A 68 9.53 -12.38 27.51
CA ILE A 68 10.54 -11.75 26.63
C ILE A 68 11.94 -12.24 26.95
N LYS A 69 12.31 -12.44 28.24
CA LYS A 69 13.61 -13.01 28.63
C LYS A 69 13.79 -14.40 28.02
N LEU A 70 12.73 -15.24 28.08
CA LEU A 70 12.77 -16.58 27.51
C LEU A 70 12.89 -16.57 25.99
N VAL A 71 12.10 -15.73 25.32
CA VAL A 71 12.18 -15.53 23.86
C VAL A 71 13.59 -15.12 23.44
N ARG A 72 14.18 -14.15 24.13
CA ARG A 72 15.56 -13.69 23.85
C ARG A 72 16.57 -14.82 23.99
N LYS A 73 16.41 -15.68 25.00
CA LYS A 73 17.25 -16.85 25.18
C LYS A 73 17.11 -17.86 24.03
N ILE A 74 15.87 -18.14 23.60
CA ILE A 74 15.60 -19.08 22.50
C ILE A 74 16.11 -18.54 21.16
N LEU A 75 15.95 -17.23 20.91
CA LEU A 75 16.42 -16.59 19.69
C LEU A 75 17.90 -16.16 19.76
N ASP A 76 18.61 -16.49 20.82
CA ASP A 76 20.01 -16.08 21.10
C ASP A 76 20.25 -14.57 20.95
N TRP A 77 19.25 -13.75 21.32
CA TRP A 77 19.37 -12.31 21.27
C TRP A 77 19.91 -11.72 22.56
N LYS A 78 21.19 -11.37 22.57
CA LYS A 78 21.95 -10.95 23.79
C LYS A 78 22.00 -9.43 23.99
N HIS A 79 21.53 -8.64 23.02
CA HIS A 79 21.64 -7.18 23.05
C HIS A 79 20.56 -6.55 23.94
N LYS A 80 20.87 -5.37 24.49
CA LYS A 80 19.90 -4.62 25.32
C LYS A 80 18.64 -4.22 24.50
N PRO A 81 17.54 -3.89 25.18
CA PRO A 81 16.37 -3.32 24.50
C PRO A 81 16.76 -2.11 23.65
N PHE A 82 16.23 -2.03 22.44
CA PHE A 82 16.49 -0.98 21.43
C PHE A 82 17.94 -0.88 20.94
N GLU A 83 18.82 -1.78 21.33
CA GLU A 83 20.19 -1.86 20.83
C GLU A 83 20.25 -2.77 19.61
N ILE A 84 20.71 -2.22 18.47
CA ILE A 84 20.95 -2.98 17.25
C ILE A 84 22.47 -3.12 17.05
N PRO A 85 23.01 -4.34 16.92
CA PRO A 85 24.43 -4.56 16.66
C PRO A 85 24.92 -3.80 15.44
N LYS A 86 26.11 -3.21 15.52
CA LYS A 86 26.68 -2.40 14.44
C LYS A 86 26.80 -3.16 13.10
N ASN A 87 27.14 -4.44 13.14
CA ASN A 87 27.21 -5.28 11.95
C ASN A 87 25.85 -5.38 11.25
N ILE A 88 24.78 -5.69 11.99
CA ILE A 88 23.41 -5.75 11.45
C ILE A 88 22.99 -4.37 10.92
N LEU A 89 23.18 -3.31 11.70
CA LEU A 89 22.86 -1.95 11.29
C LEU A 89 23.58 -1.55 10.01
N ASN A 90 24.85 -1.91 9.87
CA ASN A 90 25.64 -1.60 8.69
C ASN A 90 25.13 -2.34 7.43
N GLU A 91 24.70 -3.60 7.57
CA GLU A 91 24.09 -4.31 6.43
C GLU A 91 22.78 -3.66 5.97
N TRP A 92 21.92 -3.26 6.91
CA TRP A 92 20.72 -2.50 6.57
C TRP A 92 21.05 -1.15 5.90
N LYS A 93 22.05 -0.43 6.41
CA LYS A 93 22.51 0.82 5.78
C LYS A 93 23.05 0.60 4.36
N LYS A 94 23.78 -0.48 4.10
CA LYS A 94 24.24 -0.84 2.74
C LYS A 94 23.06 -1.03 1.79
N ILE A 95 22.00 -1.71 2.24
CA ILE A 95 20.79 -1.89 1.45
C ILE A 95 20.11 -0.54 1.16
N GLY A 96 19.95 0.30 2.19
CA GLY A 96 19.36 1.64 2.05
C GLY A 96 20.17 2.54 1.11
N ASN A 97 21.49 2.48 1.19
CA ASN A 97 22.40 3.29 0.37
C ASN A 97 22.29 2.99 -1.14
N LYS A 98 21.75 1.82 -1.53
CA LYS A 98 21.41 1.56 -2.94
C LYS A 98 20.42 2.59 -3.51
N GLY A 99 19.55 3.13 -2.66
CA GLY A 99 18.60 4.18 -3.01
C GLY A 99 19.25 5.46 -3.48
N ILE A 100 20.44 5.82 -2.99
CA ILE A 100 21.20 7.03 -3.36
C ILE A 100 21.42 7.09 -4.89
N LYS A 101 21.84 5.97 -5.49
CA LYS A 101 22.05 5.87 -6.94
C LYS A 101 20.74 5.99 -7.71
N LEU A 102 19.67 5.37 -7.20
CA LEU A 102 18.35 5.43 -7.82
C LEU A 102 17.81 6.87 -7.78
N GLU A 103 17.92 7.53 -6.64
CA GLU A 103 17.53 8.94 -6.47
C GLU A 103 18.33 9.87 -7.41
N ALA A 104 19.64 9.68 -7.48
CA ALA A 104 20.47 10.47 -8.41
C ALA A 104 20.07 10.27 -9.87
N ASN A 105 19.73 9.05 -10.28
CA ASN A 105 19.21 8.73 -11.60
C ASN A 105 17.84 9.40 -11.84
N TRP A 106 16.93 9.31 -10.87
CA TRP A 106 15.64 10.00 -10.93
C TRP A 106 15.81 11.51 -11.04
N ASN A 107 16.66 12.12 -10.23
CA ASN A 107 16.90 13.55 -10.26
C ASN A 107 17.42 14.02 -11.61
N ARG A 108 18.29 13.24 -12.27
CA ARG A 108 18.76 13.52 -13.64
C ARG A 108 17.62 13.43 -14.65
N PHE A 109 16.80 12.41 -14.55
CA PHE A 109 15.62 12.26 -15.40
C PHE A 109 14.63 13.40 -15.17
N TYR A 110 14.30 13.69 -13.91
CA TYR A 110 13.39 14.77 -13.53
C TYR A 110 13.87 16.13 -14.07
N LYS A 111 15.15 16.47 -13.93
CA LYS A 111 15.69 17.74 -14.47
C LYS A 111 15.45 17.87 -15.98
N ARG A 112 15.62 16.80 -16.74
CA ARG A 112 15.38 16.80 -18.20
C ARG A 112 13.91 16.93 -18.57
N LYS A 113 13.03 16.35 -17.78
CA LYS A 113 11.58 16.29 -18.03
C LYS A 113 10.77 17.20 -17.11
N LYS A 114 11.43 18.08 -16.37
CA LYS A 114 10.85 18.91 -15.29
C LYS A 114 9.56 19.59 -15.71
N LYS A 115 9.53 20.27 -16.86
CA LYS A 115 8.35 21.00 -17.35
C LYS A 115 7.11 20.11 -17.49
N ASN A 116 7.30 18.90 -18.03
CA ASN A 116 6.21 17.96 -18.24
C ASN A 116 5.74 17.33 -16.93
N ILE A 117 6.69 16.92 -16.07
CA ILE A 117 6.41 16.31 -14.76
C ILE A 117 5.75 17.34 -13.84
N ASP A 118 6.29 18.57 -13.78
CA ASP A 118 5.69 19.64 -12.96
C ASP A 118 4.27 19.99 -13.43
N LYS A 119 3.99 19.92 -14.74
CA LYS A 119 2.64 20.10 -15.25
C LYS A 119 1.65 19.03 -14.72
N LEU A 120 2.13 17.80 -14.56
CA LEU A 120 1.33 16.71 -14.01
C LEU A 120 1.18 16.78 -12.48
N LEU A 121 2.27 17.12 -11.76
CA LEU A 121 2.33 17.04 -10.30
C LEU A 121 1.94 18.35 -9.59
N LYS A 122 2.16 19.51 -10.21
CA LYS A 122 1.91 20.83 -9.60
C LYS A 122 0.58 21.42 -10.05
N ASN A 123 -0.49 20.70 -9.80
CA ASN A 123 -1.81 21.20 -10.06
C ASN A 123 -2.17 22.34 -9.09
N LYS A 124 -2.57 23.47 -9.62
CA LYS A 124 -2.95 24.65 -8.83
C LYS A 124 -4.46 24.65 -8.58
N PHE A 125 -4.89 23.94 -7.56
CA PHE A 125 -6.30 23.90 -7.14
C PHE A 125 -6.75 25.12 -6.34
N SER A 126 -5.86 26.06 -6.05
CA SER A 126 -6.16 27.17 -5.10
C SER A 126 -7.35 28.01 -5.49
N LYS A 127 -7.55 28.29 -6.78
CA LYS A 127 -8.69 29.09 -7.25
C LYS A 127 -10.00 28.30 -7.13
N THR A 128 -10.02 27.06 -7.61
CA THR A 128 -11.18 26.16 -7.56
C THR A 128 -11.62 25.90 -6.12
N LEU A 129 -10.67 25.54 -5.26
CA LEU A 129 -10.96 25.32 -3.83
C LEU A 129 -11.46 26.58 -3.12
N LYS A 130 -10.91 27.76 -3.45
CA LYS A 130 -11.39 29.02 -2.89
C LYS A 130 -12.80 29.34 -3.33
N SER A 131 -13.12 29.14 -4.61
CA SER A 131 -14.46 29.33 -5.16
C SER A 131 -15.47 28.38 -4.51
N GLU A 132 -15.15 27.08 -4.43
CA GLU A 132 -16.02 26.08 -3.78
C GLU A 132 -16.24 26.38 -2.30
N LYS A 133 -15.20 26.79 -1.57
CA LYS A 133 -15.35 27.23 -0.19
C LYS A 133 -16.31 28.42 -0.06
N GLN A 134 -16.18 29.41 -0.94
CA GLN A 134 -17.04 30.59 -0.93
C GLN A 134 -18.51 30.22 -1.25
N ASN A 135 -18.74 29.31 -2.21
CA ASN A 135 -20.07 28.81 -2.56
C ASN A 135 -20.69 28.03 -1.39
N SER A 136 -19.92 27.14 -0.78
CA SER A 136 -20.37 26.34 0.39
C SER A 136 -20.73 27.20 1.59
N VAL A 137 -20.05 28.32 1.80
CA VAL A 137 -20.36 29.27 2.89
C VAL A 137 -21.63 30.07 2.59
N LYS A 138 -21.88 30.43 1.33
CA LYS A 138 -23.11 31.14 0.92
C LYS A 138 -24.35 30.24 1.00
N GLU A 139 -24.20 28.98 0.68
CA GLU A 139 -25.26 27.98 0.72
C GLU A 139 -25.17 27.14 2.01
N ILE A 140 -25.42 27.75 3.17
CA ILE A 140 -25.40 27.01 4.45
C ILE A 140 -26.51 25.96 4.43
N LYS A 141 -26.16 24.74 4.05
CA LYS A 141 -27.03 23.57 4.08
C LYS A 141 -26.39 22.47 4.89
N SER A 142 -27.16 21.81 5.73
CA SER A 142 -26.72 20.55 6.34
C SER A 142 -26.61 19.48 5.25
N LEU A 143 -25.40 19.02 4.98
CA LEU A 143 -25.11 18.00 3.99
C LEU A 143 -24.45 16.80 4.64
N ALA A 144 -24.78 15.60 4.14
CA ALA A 144 -23.97 14.40 4.48
C ALA A 144 -22.53 14.61 4.00
N THR A 145 -21.55 14.12 4.77
CA THR A 145 -20.12 14.28 4.47
C THR A 145 -19.73 13.75 3.08
N ARG A 146 -20.34 12.63 2.66
CA ARG A 146 -20.15 12.10 1.30
C ARG A 146 -20.63 13.07 0.21
N LYS A 147 -21.68 13.85 0.45
CA LYS A 147 -22.20 14.85 -0.52
C LYS A 147 -21.29 16.06 -0.58
N SER A 148 -20.77 16.50 0.54
CA SER A 148 -19.74 17.55 0.59
C SER A 148 -18.48 17.15 -0.15
N SER A 149 -18.03 15.90 0.03
CA SER A 149 -16.91 15.32 -0.70
C SER A 149 -17.18 15.29 -2.21
N GLU A 150 -18.37 14.86 -2.65
CA GLU A 150 -18.75 14.82 -4.05
C GLU A 150 -18.70 16.20 -4.71
N LEU A 151 -19.21 17.24 -4.03
CA LEU A 151 -19.17 18.62 -4.54
C LEU A 151 -17.72 19.07 -4.77
N THR A 152 -16.87 18.83 -3.79
CA THR A 152 -15.45 19.15 -3.88
C THR A 152 -14.77 18.35 -5.02
N LEU A 153 -15.03 17.04 -5.12
CA LEU A 153 -14.49 16.21 -6.20
C LEU A 153 -14.96 16.68 -7.57
N ASN A 154 -16.24 17.06 -7.73
CA ASN A 154 -16.75 17.60 -8.99
C ASN A 154 -16.01 18.87 -9.42
N ALA A 155 -15.70 19.76 -8.47
CA ALA A 155 -14.94 20.96 -8.78
C ALA A 155 -13.49 20.64 -9.17
N LEU A 156 -12.85 19.74 -8.45
CA LEU A 156 -11.45 19.37 -8.69
C LEU A 156 -11.28 18.63 -10.02
N THR A 157 -12.14 17.64 -10.32
CA THR A 157 -12.04 16.81 -11.52
C THR A 157 -12.45 17.54 -12.79
N LYS A 158 -13.21 18.62 -12.67
CA LYS A 158 -13.51 19.51 -13.82
C LYS A 158 -12.24 20.14 -14.41
N GLU A 159 -11.27 20.46 -13.57
CA GLU A 159 -10.06 21.19 -13.98
C GLU A 159 -8.82 20.28 -14.03
N ASN A 160 -8.93 19.05 -13.50
CA ASN A 160 -7.79 18.19 -13.34
C ASN A 160 -8.11 16.72 -13.63
N ASN A 161 -7.45 16.20 -14.63
CA ASN A 161 -7.53 14.78 -15.04
C ASN A 161 -6.39 13.92 -14.48
N THR A 162 -5.61 14.41 -13.50
CA THR A 162 -4.55 13.61 -12.86
C THR A 162 -4.99 12.97 -11.55
N LEU A 163 -6.21 13.27 -11.08
CA LEU A 163 -6.83 12.57 -9.96
C LEU A 163 -7.45 11.27 -10.46
N ILE A 164 -6.87 10.15 -10.06
CA ILE A 164 -7.43 8.83 -10.34
C ILE A 164 -8.28 8.40 -9.14
N GLY A 165 -9.54 8.07 -9.41
CA GLY A 165 -10.48 7.58 -8.42
C GLY A 165 -10.90 6.13 -8.70
N GLY A 166 -11.65 5.55 -7.77
CA GLY A 166 -12.24 4.24 -7.97
C GLY A 166 -13.15 3.82 -6.84
N SER A 167 -13.96 2.81 -7.10
CA SER A 167 -14.85 2.23 -6.08
C SER A 167 -15.11 0.74 -6.36
N ALA A 168 -15.26 -0.01 -5.28
CA ALA A 168 -15.65 -1.41 -5.31
C ALA A 168 -17.19 -1.54 -5.29
N ASP A 169 -17.83 -1.13 -6.39
CA ASP A 169 -19.28 -1.18 -6.64
C ASP A 169 -20.14 -0.30 -5.71
N LEU A 170 -19.55 0.70 -5.08
CA LEU A 170 -20.20 1.62 -4.15
C LEU A 170 -20.21 3.08 -4.64
N ALA A 171 -19.90 3.34 -5.90
CA ALA A 171 -19.77 4.70 -6.44
C ALA A 171 -21.00 5.58 -6.16
N GLY A 172 -22.22 5.02 -6.28
CA GLY A 172 -23.47 5.72 -6.01
C GLY A 172 -23.75 5.93 -4.50
N SER A 173 -23.18 5.09 -3.63
CA SER A 173 -23.38 5.20 -2.17
C SER A 173 -22.36 6.12 -1.51
N ASN A 174 -21.11 6.11 -1.96
CA ASN A 174 -20.02 6.91 -1.43
C ASN A 174 -19.76 8.21 -2.20
N ASN A 175 -20.44 8.40 -3.34
CA ASN A 175 -20.37 9.60 -4.19
C ASN A 175 -18.94 9.93 -4.65
N THR A 176 -18.14 8.92 -4.96
CA THR A 176 -16.73 9.10 -5.38
C THR A 176 -16.57 9.30 -6.88
N LYS A 177 -17.56 8.90 -7.70
CA LYS A 177 -17.55 9.11 -9.13
C LYS A 177 -18.19 10.45 -9.49
N THR A 178 -17.45 11.32 -10.13
CA THR A 178 -17.95 12.61 -10.62
C THR A 178 -18.43 12.51 -12.08
N LYS A 179 -19.14 13.56 -12.54
CA LYS A 179 -19.57 13.68 -13.94
C LYS A 179 -18.41 13.92 -14.92
N HIS A 180 -17.23 14.26 -14.43
CA HIS A 180 -16.05 14.56 -15.22
C HIS A 180 -15.10 13.36 -15.35
N HIS A 181 -15.30 12.32 -14.56
CA HIS A 181 -14.50 11.11 -14.63
C HIS A 181 -14.81 10.26 -15.86
N ASN A 182 -13.76 9.83 -16.55
CA ASN A 182 -13.80 8.83 -17.60
C ASN A 182 -13.41 7.46 -17.02
N ILE A 183 -14.14 6.42 -17.42
CA ILE A 183 -13.90 5.07 -16.87
C ILE A 183 -12.73 4.42 -17.59
N ILE A 184 -11.78 3.91 -16.84
CA ILE A 184 -10.71 3.04 -17.33
C ILE A 184 -11.33 1.70 -17.74
N LYS A 185 -11.03 1.23 -18.96
CA LYS A 185 -11.52 -0.02 -19.52
C LYS A 185 -10.36 -0.90 -19.96
N PRO A 186 -10.55 -2.22 -20.08
CA PRO A 186 -9.53 -3.09 -20.67
C PRO A 186 -9.14 -2.60 -22.07
N GLY A 187 -7.84 -2.37 -22.28
CA GLY A 187 -7.30 -1.84 -23.53
C GLY A 187 -7.40 -0.32 -23.72
N ASP A 188 -8.13 0.39 -22.85
CA ASP A 188 -8.21 1.86 -22.84
C ASP A 188 -7.93 2.40 -21.43
N PHE A 189 -6.72 2.88 -21.23
CA PHE A 189 -6.21 3.40 -19.96
C PHE A 189 -6.19 4.93 -19.88
N ASN A 190 -6.89 5.62 -20.80
CA ASN A 190 -6.95 7.08 -20.82
C ASN A 190 -7.94 7.66 -19.80
N GLY A 191 -8.69 6.81 -19.10
CA GLY A 191 -9.62 7.23 -18.06
C GLY A 191 -8.91 7.60 -16.75
N ASP A 192 -9.73 8.04 -15.79
CA ASP A 192 -9.30 8.48 -14.46
C ASP A 192 -10.20 7.91 -13.34
N TYR A 193 -11.05 6.94 -13.67
CA TYR A 193 -11.89 6.23 -12.69
C TYR A 193 -11.96 4.73 -12.94
N ILE A 194 -11.77 3.94 -11.86
CA ILE A 194 -11.76 2.48 -11.91
C ILE A 194 -13.00 1.91 -11.20
N HIS A 195 -13.76 1.09 -11.90
CA HIS A 195 -14.76 0.23 -11.28
C HIS A 195 -14.12 -1.12 -10.90
N TYR A 196 -13.81 -1.30 -9.63
CA TYR A 196 -13.20 -2.54 -9.12
C TYR A 196 -14.17 -3.71 -9.03
N GLY A 197 -15.50 -3.45 -9.09
CA GLY A 197 -16.53 -4.44 -8.75
C GLY A 197 -16.55 -4.75 -7.25
N VAL A 198 -17.31 -5.75 -6.82
CA VAL A 198 -17.42 -6.16 -5.40
C VAL A 198 -16.13 -6.89 -4.98
N ARG A 199 -15.07 -6.12 -4.71
CA ARG A 199 -13.69 -6.62 -4.44
C ARG A 199 -12.92 -5.71 -3.49
N GLU A 200 -13.52 -5.27 -2.39
CA GLU A 200 -12.94 -4.25 -1.51
C GLU A 200 -11.55 -4.65 -1.00
N HIS A 201 -11.39 -5.90 -0.57
CA HIS A 201 -10.09 -6.39 -0.09
C HIS A 201 -9.04 -6.51 -1.21
N ALA A 202 -9.47 -6.90 -2.42
CA ALA A 202 -8.55 -7.00 -3.56
C ALA A 202 -8.19 -5.62 -4.11
N MET A 203 -9.11 -4.66 -4.06
CA MET A 203 -8.88 -3.27 -4.48
C MET A 203 -7.67 -2.65 -3.77
N CYS A 204 -7.50 -2.94 -2.48
CA CYS A 204 -6.36 -2.43 -1.70
C CYS A 204 -5.04 -3.17 -1.99
N GLY A 205 -5.11 -4.31 -2.67
CA GLY A 205 -3.94 -5.13 -3.04
C GLY A 205 -3.44 -4.91 -4.48
N ILE A 206 -4.17 -4.15 -5.26
CA ILE A 206 -3.84 -3.81 -6.65
C ILE A 206 -3.01 -2.54 -6.69
#